data_dce8a168040d7a23116645270c1e99b5
#
_entry.id   dce8a168040d7a23116645270c1e99b5
#
_cell.length_a   1.000
_cell.length_b   1.000
_cell.length_c   1.000
_cell.angle_alpha   90.00
_cell.angle_beta   90.00
_cell.angle_gamma   90.00
#
_symmetry.space_group_name_H-M   'P 1'
#
loop_
_entity.id
_entity.type
_entity.pdbx_description
1 polymer ?
#
loop_
_entity_poly.entity_id
_entity_poly.type
_entity_poly.pdbx_seq_one_letter_code
_entity_poly.pdbx_strand_id
1 'polypeptide(L)'
;MSALPRIVAAGAGRMGQGIAQVFAYAGYEVSLVDLKTRPDAQTAPFAKTALAQIEKNLRFLASLDVLPDDKIPPIMTRIHFQAEPEADQALSQADFIFEGVPEVLEIKEPALERISQANEQAVIASTTSTMLVTQLADFVNNPARFLNAHWLNPAYLIPLVEVSPGPATARESTASLMTLLKHVGKRPVRCAARPGYIVPRLQAAAMNEAVRMVEEGVASPAEIDEAVRVGFGIR
;
A
#
# COMPACT_ATOMS: atom_id res chain seq x y z
N MET A 1 -10.49 21.01 16.65
CA MET A 1 -9.57 20.16 15.89
C MET A 1 -10.37 19.60 14.74
N SER A 2 -9.96 19.75 13.47
CA SER A 2 -10.63 19.09 12.36
C SER A 2 -10.55 17.56 12.53
N ALA A 3 -11.61 16.85 12.13
CA ALA A 3 -11.61 15.39 12.15
C ALA A 3 -10.48 14.87 11.27
N LEU A 4 -9.87 13.73 11.65
CA LEU A 4 -8.87 13.07 10.81
C LEU A 4 -9.54 12.56 9.53
N PRO A 5 -8.83 12.57 8.39
CA PRO A 5 -9.31 11.99 7.14
C PRO A 5 -9.74 10.53 7.28
N ARG A 6 -10.79 10.14 6.57
CA ARG A 6 -11.26 8.76 6.47
C ARG A 6 -10.43 8.00 5.44
N ILE A 7 -9.87 6.88 5.85
CA ILE A 7 -8.98 6.08 5.03
C ILE A 7 -9.66 4.78 4.61
N VAL A 8 -9.56 4.46 3.34
CA VAL A 8 -9.96 3.15 2.81
C VAL A 8 -8.75 2.45 2.21
N ALA A 9 -8.52 1.22 2.64
CA ALA A 9 -7.63 0.26 1.97
C ALA A 9 -8.50 -0.70 1.14
N ALA A 10 -8.58 -0.45 -0.16
CA ALA A 10 -9.41 -1.20 -1.10
C ALA A 10 -8.62 -2.39 -1.65
N GLY A 11 -8.94 -3.58 -1.16
CA GLY A 11 -8.22 -4.83 -1.36
C GLY A 11 -7.66 -5.33 -0.02
N ALA A 12 -8.33 -6.32 0.61
CA ALA A 12 -7.95 -6.85 1.92
C ALA A 12 -6.82 -7.91 1.87
N GLY A 13 -5.96 -7.81 0.86
CA GLY A 13 -4.74 -8.59 0.71
C GLY A 13 -3.60 -8.06 1.58
N ARG A 14 -2.40 -8.60 1.37
CA ARG A 14 -1.19 -8.27 2.15
C ARG A 14 -0.91 -6.76 2.22
N MET A 15 -1.01 -6.06 1.07
CA MET A 15 -0.73 -4.62 1.04
C MET A 15 -1.82 -3.82 1.74
N GLY A 16 -3.11 -4.09 1.49
CA GLY A 16 -4.20 -3.41 2.17
C GLY A 16 -4.19 -3.62 3.69
N GLN A 17 -3.90 -4.84 4.16
CA GLN A 17 -3.72 -5.12 5.59
C GLN A 17 -2.58 -4.29 6.20
N GLY A 18 -1.43 -4.23 5.52
CA GLY A 18 -0.28 -3.44 5.97
C GLY A 18 -0.57 -1.93 6.00
N ILE A 19 -1.27 -1.41 5.00
CA ILE A 19 -1.71 -0.01 4.95
C ILE A 19 -2.71 0.27 6.07
N ALA A 20 -3.72 -0.58 6.25
CA ALA A 20 -4.70 -0.44 7.34
C ALA A 20 -4.00 -0.42 8.72
N GLN A 21 -3.03 -1.30 8.93
CA GLN A 21 -2.23 -1.32 10.15
C GLN A 21 -1.48 0.01 10.38
N VAL A 22 -0.83 0.57 9.35
CA VAL A 22 -0.08 1.83 9.45
C VAL A 22 -0.97 2.99 9.86
N PHE A 23 -2.12 3.13 9.21
CA PHE A 23 -3.05 4.22 9.51
C PHE A 23 -3.72 4.05 10.88
N ALA A 24 -4.16 2.83 11.23
CA ALA A 24 -4.75 2.56 12.54
C ALA A 24 -3.75 2.77 13.68
N TYR A 25 -2.47 2.39 13.49
CA TYR A 25 -1.38 2.68 14.43
C TYR A 25 -1.20 4.19 14.64
N ALA A 26 -1.33 4.99 13.60
CA ALA A 26 -1.25 6.44 13.65
C ALA A 26 -2.54 7.12 14.18
N GLY A 27 -3.57 6.35 14.55
CA GLY A 27 -4.80 6.86 15.17
C GLY A 27 -5.96 7.15 14.21
N TYR A 28 -5.85 6.75 12.95
CA TYR A 28 -6.92 6.92 11.95
C TYR A 28 -7.93 5.77 12.00
N GLU A 29 -9.21 6.09 11.76
CA GLU A 29 -10.22 5.09 11.42
C GLU A 29 -9.98 4.62 9.97
N VAL A 30 -9.96 3.31 9.76
CA VAL A 30 -9.64 2.69 8.48
C VAL A 30 -10.66 1.64 8.10
N SER A 31 -11.25 1.77 6.92
CA SER A 31 -12.03 0.69 6.31
C SER A 31 -11.10 -0.20 5.48
N LEU A 32 -10.97 -1.46 5.88
CA LEU A 32 -10.28 -2.50 5.11
C LEU A 32 -11.33 -3.22 4.24
N VAL A 33 -11.38 -2.88 2.97
CA VAL A 33 -12.44 -3.31 2.04
C VAL A 33 -11.98 -4.50 1.22
N ASP A 34 -12.75 -5.58 1.24
CA ASP A 34 -12.60 -6.69 0.30
C ASP A 34 -13.51 -6.46 -0.92
N LEU A 35 -12.91 -6.09 -2.05
CA LEU A 35 -13.65 -5.85 -3.30
C LEU A 35 -14.03 -7.14 -4.03
N LYS A 36 -13.56 -8.30 -3.56
CA LYS A 36 -13.84 -9.57 -4.17
C LYS A 36 -15.16 -10.13 -3.67
N THR A 37 -16.11 -10.42 -4.56
CA THR A 37 -17.31 -11.18 -4.24
C THR A 37 -16.91 -12.57 -3.75
N ARG A 38 -17.35 -12.92 -2.53
CA ARG A 38 -17.11 -14.22 -1.90
C ARG A 38 -18.44 -14.89 -1.55
N PRO A 39 -18.50 -16.21 -1.58
CA PRO A 39 -19.61 -16.93 -0.94
C PRO A 39 -19.71 -16.56 0.56
N ASP A 40 -20.91 -16.41 1.08
CA ASP A 40 -21.15 -16.01 2.48
C ASP A 40 -20.34 -16.84 3.49
N ALA A 41 -20.26 -18.15 3.27
CA ALA A 41 -19.48 -19.06 4.10
C ALA A 41 -17.98 -18.77 4.14
N GLN A 42 -17.44 -18.00 3.19
CA GLN A 42 -16.01 -17.64 3.09
C GLN A 42 -15.72 -16.23 3.59
N THR A 43 -16.71 -15.35 3.63
CA THR A 43 -16.54 -13.92 3.97
C THR A 43 -16.07 -13.74 5.41
N ALA A 44 -16.79 -14.31 6.39
CA ALA A 44 -16.41 -14.18 7.80
C ALA A 44 -15.06 -14.86 8.15
N PRO A 45 -14.74 -16.07 7.64
CA PRO A 45 -13.42 -16.66 7.83
C PRO A 45 -12.28 -15.82 7.22
N PHE A 46 -12.51 -15.23 6.04
CA PHE A 46 -11.52 -14.36 5.41
C PHE A 46 -11.27 -13.09 6.23
N ALA A 47 -12.34 -12.40 6.66
CA ALA A 47 -12.25 -11.23 7.52
C ALA A 47 -11.46 -11.53 8.81
N LYS A 48 -11.80 -12.63 9.49
CA LYS A 48 -11.09 -13.09 10.67
C LYS A 48 -9.60 -13.33 10.41
N THR A 49 -9.26 -13.97 9.30
CA THR A 49 -7.87 -14.23 8.91
C THR A 49 -7.12 -12.94 8.63
N ALA A 50 -7.72 -11.99 7.91
CA ALA A 50 -7.11 -10.71 7.59
C ALA A 50 -6.82 -9.88 8.85
N LEU A 51 -7.78 -9.78 9.77
CA LEU A 51 -7.61 -9.07 11.04
C LEU A 51 -6.61 -9.77 11.97
N ALA A 52 -6.64 -11.10 12.05
CA ALA A 52 -5.67 -11.87 12.83
C ALA A 52 -4.23 -11.69 12.31
N GLN A 53 -4.04 -11.54 10.99
CA GLN A 53 -2.72 -11.26 10.44
C GLN A 53 -2.21 -9.87 10.86
N ILE A 54 -3.07 -8.86 10.87
CA ILE A 54 -2.71 -7.51 11.36
C ILE A 54 -2.34 -7.58 12.85
N GLU A 55 -3.15 -8.24 13.66
CA GLU A 55 -2.86 -8.42 15.10
C GLU A 55 -1.53 -9.14 15.31
N LYS A 56 -1.24 -10.20 14.55
CA LYS A 56 0.04 -10.90 14.57
C LYS A 56 1.22 -9.98 14.29
N ASN A 57 1.09 -9.10 13.29
CA ASN A 57 2.13 -8.12 12.97
C ASN A 57 2.34 -7.12 14.11
N LEU A 58 1.26 -6.65 14.74
CA LEU A 58 1.35 -5.75 15.91
C LEU A 58 2.02 -6.44 17.10
N ARG A 59 1.67 -7.69 17.40
CA ARG A 59 2.34 -8.49 18.44
C ARG A 59 3.83 -8.72 18.14
N PHE A 60 4.19 -8.90 16.87
CA PHE A 60 5.59 -8.97 16.47
C PHE A 60 6.32 -7.64 16.76
N LEU A 61 5.72 -6.49 16.47
CA LEU A 61 6.30 -5.19 16.84
C LEU A 61 6.40 -5.01 18.35
N ALA A 62 5.43 -5.50 19.11
CA ALA A 62 5.48 -5.46 20.57
C ALA A 62 6.60 -6.35 21.14
N SER A 63 6.86 -7.52 20.55
CA SER A 63 7.99 -8.39 20.93
C SER A 63 9.37 -7.78 20.66
N LEU A 64 9.42 -6.71 19.87
CA LEU A 64 10.63 -5.92 19.59
C LEU A 64 10.67 -4.59 20.35
N ASP A 65 9.82 -4.43 21.37
CA ASP A 65 9.68 -3.21 22.18
C ASP A 65 9.35 -1.94 21.35
N VAL A 66 8.77 -2.10 20.14
CA VAL A 66 8.38 -0.98 19.26
C VAL A 66 7.06 -0.35 19.72
N LEU A 67 6.15 -1.15 20.28
CA LEU A 67 4.91 -0.66 20.87
C LEU A 67 4.55 -1.48 22.11
N PRO A 68 3.90 -0.88 23.14
CA PRO A 68 3.36 -1.60 24.29
C PRO A 68 2.18 -2.51 23.89
N ASP A 69 2.07 -3.69 24.52
CA ASP A 69 0.99 -4.67 24.25
C ASP A 69 -0.42 -4.09 24.47
N ASP A 70 -0.58 -3.21 25.45
CA ASP A 70 -1.84 -2.54 25.78
C ASP A 70 -2.34 -1.59 24.66
N LYS A 71 -1.48 -1.23 23.72
CA LYS A 71 -1.84 -0.43 22.55
C LYS A 71 -2.43 -1.25 21.40
N ILE A 72 -2.26 -2.58 21.41
CA ILE A 72 -2.76 -3.43 20.32
C ILE A 72 -4.29 -3.38 20.22
N PRO A 73 -5.08 -3.61 21.30
CA PRO A 73 -6.53 -3.56 21.19
C PRO A 73 -7.07 -2.21 20.68
N PRO A 74 -6.63 -1.03 21.17
CA PRO A 74 -7.07 0.25 20.62
C PRO A 74 -6.71 0.47 19.15
N ILE A 75 -5.60 -0.11 18.66
CA ILE A 75 -5.25 -0.05 17.22
C ILE A 75 -6.22 -0.92 16.42
N MET A 76 -6.47 -2.14 16.88
CA MET A 76 -7.36 -3.08 16.19
C MET A 76 -8.81 -2.56 16.10
N THR A 77 -9.31 -1.84 17.11
CA THR A 77 -10.67 -1.26 17.08
C THR A 77 -10.86 -0.20 16.02
N ARG A 78 -9.80 0.40 15.50
CA ARG A 78 -9.86 1.39 14.39
C ARG A 78 -9.92 0.75 13.00
N ILE A 79 -9.81 -0.56 12.90
CA ILE A 79 -9.82 -1.26 11.60
C ILE A 79 -11.17 -1.93 11.41
N HIS A 80 -11.95 -1.42 10.45
CA HIS A 80 -13.28 -1.90 10.11
C HIS A 80 -13.21 -2.71 8.83
N PHE A 81 -13.32 -4.04 8.95
CA PHE A 81 -13.41 -4.87 7.75
C PHE A 81 -14.79 -4.70 7.11
N GLN A 82 -14.80 -4.44 5.80
CA GLN A 82 -16.01 -4.32 4.99
C GLN A 82 -15.96 -5.36 3.88
N ALA A 83 -16.99 -6.18 3.80
CA ALA A 83 -17.14 -7.12 2.70
C ALA A 83 -17.61 -6.42 1.41
N GLU A 84 -17.59 -7.13 0.29
CA GLU A 84 -17.95 -6.58 -1.01
C GLU A 84 -19.32 -5.88 -1.05
N PRO A 85 -20.40 -6.38 -0.40
CA PRO A 85 -21.69 -5.68 -0.41
C PRO A 85 -21.68 -4.30 0.25
N GLU A 86 -20.81 -4.07 1.25
CA GLU A 86 -20.67 -2.80 1.98
C GLU A 86 -19.59 -1.89 1.40
N ALA A 87 -18.88 -2.34 0.35
CA ALA A 87 -17.73 -1.63 -0.20
C ALA A 87 -18.06 -0.21 -0.65
N ASP A 88 -19.15 -0.03 -1.39
CA ASP A 88 -19.50 1.27 -1.97
C ASP A 88 -19.84 2.31 -0.91
N GLN A 89 -20.43 1.89 0.22
CA GLN A 89 -20.67 2.78 1.35
C GLN A 89 -19.36 3.26 1.97
N ALA A 90 -18.39 2.36 2.17
CA ALA A 90 -17.09 2.74 2.72
C ALA A 90 -16.31 3.63 1.74
N LEU A 91 -16.31 3.29 0.44
CA LEU A 91 -15.65 4.06 -0.61
C LEU A 91 -16.21 5.48 -0.73
N SER A 92 -17.55 5.64 -0.72
CA SER A 92 -18.22 6.94 -0.88
C SER A 92 -17.90 7.93 0.24
N GLN A 93 -17.49 7.45 1.41
CA GLN A 93 -17.20 8.28 2.58
C GLN A 93 -15.72 8.59 2.75
N ALA A 94 -14.85 8.02 1.92
CA ALA A 94 -13.40 8.16 2.05
C ALA A 94 -12.88 9.53 1.62
N ASP A 95 -11.83 10.01 2.27
CA ASP A 95 -11.02 11.15 1.81
C ASP A 95 -9.81 10.65 1.00
N PHE A 96 -9.27 9.47 1.37
CA PHE A 96 -8.18 8.80 0.67
C PHE A 96 -8.47 7.31 0.52
N ILE A 97 -8.25 6.79 -0.69
CA ILE A 97 -8.43 5.38 -1.02
C ILE A 97 -7.12 4.82 -1.57
N PHE A 98 -6.59 3.80 -0.91
CA PHE A 98 -5.43 3.05 -1.38
C PHE A 98 -5.91 1.78 -2.06
N GLU A 99 -5.78 1.70 -3.39
CA GLU A 99 -6.11 0.52 -4.16
C GLU A 99 -4.95 -0.50 -4.05
N GLY A 100 -5.24 -1.67 -3.53
CA GLY A 100 -4.31 -2.77 -3.29
C GLY A 100 -4.83 -4.12 -3.74
N VAL A 101 -5.61 -4.16 -4.85
CA VAL A 101 -6.03 -5.42 -5.48
C VAL A 101 -4.83 -6.11 -6.17
N PRO A 102 -4.96 -7.39 -6.58
CA PRO A 102 -3.88 -8.11 -7.25
C PRO A 102 -3.30 -7.35 -8.46
N GLU A 103 -2.01 -7.55 -8.71
CA GLU A 103 -1.23 -6.88 -9.77
C GLU A 103 -1.55 -7.50 -11.15
N VAL A 104 -2.81 -7.44 -11.54
CA VAL A 104 -3.38 -7.98 -12.79
C VAL A 104 -4.31 -6.93 -13.35
N LEU A 105 -4.12 -6.51 -14.61
CA LEU A 105 -4.84 -5.39 -15.21
C LEU A 105 -6.36 -5.63 -15.22
N GLU A 106 -6.78 -6.84 -15.59
CA GLU A 106 -8.17 -7.27 -15.66
C GLU A 106 -8.89 -7.26 -14.29
N ILE A 107 -8.12 -7.19 -13.19
CA ILE A 107 -8.65 -7.03 -11.83
C ILE A 107 -8.61 -5.57 -11.40
N LYS A 108 -7.56 -4.82 -11.79
CA LYS A 108 -7.40 -3.41 -11.42
C LYS A 108 -8.38 -2.50 -12.15
N GLU A 109 -8.61 -2.74 -13.43
CA GLU A 109 -9.55 -1.97 -14.26
C GLU A 109 -10.94 -1.86 -13.59
N PRO A 110 -11.70 -2.96 -13.38
CA PRO A 110 -13.02 -2.85 -12.77
C PRO A 110 -12.97 -2.36 -11.31
N ALA A 111 -11.88 -2.62 -10.59
CA ALA A 111 -11.72 -2.11 -9.23
C ALA A 111 -11.55 -0.58 -9.20
N LEU A 112 -10.70 -0.01 -10.08
CA LEU A 112 -10.50 1.44 -10.19
C LEU A 112 -11.74 2.15 -10.71
N GLU A 113 -12.44 1.59 -11.69
CA GLU A 113 -13.71 2.10 -12.17
C GLU A 113 -14.74 2.18 -11.03
N ARG A 114 -14.94 1.08 -10.29
CA ARG A 114 -15.86 1.03 -9.14
C ARG A 114 -15.49 2.05 -8.06
N ILE A 115 -14.19 2.11 -7.68
CA ILE A 115 -13.69 3.06 -6.68
C ILE A 115 -13.99 4.50 -7.11
N SER A 116 -13.71 4.86 -8.36
CA SER A 116 -13.88 6.22 -8.85
C SER A 116 -15.35 6.59 -9.09
N GLN A 117 -16.21 5.62 -9.41
CA GLN A 117 -17.66 5.80 -9.49
C GLN A 117 -18.29 6.01 -8.10
N ALA A 118 -17.83 5.27 -7.11
CA ALA A 118 -18.32 5.39 -5.73
C ALA A 118 -17.91 6.73 -5.06
N ASN A 119 -16.79 7.32 -5.48
CA ASN A 119 -16.27 8.55 -4.88
C ASN A 119 -15.47 9.42 -5.86
N GLU A 120 -16.07 10.54 -6.26
CA GLU A 120 -15.42 11.50 -7.16
C GLU A 120 -14.49 12.49 -6.43
N GLN A 121 -14.52 12.54 -5.10
CA GLN A 121 -13.80 13.54 -4.30
C GLN A 121 -12.53 12.99 -3.64
N ALA A 122 -12.48 11.71 -3.32
CA ALA A 122 -11.33 11.10 -2.68
C ALA A 122 -10.07 11.16 -3.54
N VAL A 123 -8.91 11.26 -2.90
CA VAL A 123 -7.63 10.98 -3.56
C VAL A 123 -7.47 9.48 -3.65
N ILE A 124 -7.34 8.95 -4.85
CA ILE A 124 -7.17 7.51 -5.13
C ILE A 124 -5.69 7.26 -5.43
N ALA A 125 -5.09 6.34 -4.69
CA ALA A 125 -3.70 5.97 -4.83
C ALA A 125 -3.56 4.46 -5.10
N SER A 126 -3.14 4.08 -6.32
CA SER A 126 -2.85 2.67 -6.61
C SER A 126 -1.51 2.25 -5.99
N THR A 127 -1.48 1.07 -5.39
CA THR A 127 -0.26 0.49 -4.80
C THR A 127 0.53 -0.35 -5.79
N THR A 128 0.24 -0.25 -7.07
CA THR A 128 0.89 -1.01 -8.14
C THR A 128 2.42 -0.90 -8.08
N SER A 129 3.11 -2.00 -8.37
CA SER A 129 4.57 -2.06 -8.45
C SER A 129 5.09 -1.96 -9.90
N THR A 130 4.25 -2.26 -10.89
CA THR A 130 4.68 -2.43 -12.28
C THR A 130 3.94 -1.55 -13.30
N MET A 131 2.68 -1.21 -13.02
CA MET A 131 1.83 -0.49 -13.97
C MET A 131 2.04 1.02 -13.86
N LEU A 132 2.07 1.69 -15.02
CA LEU A 132 2.21 3.15 -15.04
C LEU A 132 0.91 3.83 -14.60
N VAL A 133 1.04 4.94 -13.87
CA VAL A 133 -0.09 5.78 -13.50
C VAL A 133 -0.85 6.29 -14.74
N THR A 134 -0.17 6.52 -15.85
CA THR A 134 -0.78 6.93 -17.13
C THR A 134 -1.69 5.86 -17.73
N GLN A 135 -1.36 4.59 -17.52
CA GLN A 135 -2.18 3.46 -17.96
C GLN A 135 -3.41 3.29 -17.05
N LEU A 136 -3.21 3.35 -15.72
CA LEU A 136 -4.29 3.15 -14.77
C LEU A 136 -5.25 4.34 -14.68
N ALA A 137 -4.80 5.54 -15.03
CA ALA A 137 -5.63 6.74 -15.03
C ALA A 137 -6.79 6.70 -16.04
N ASP A 138 -6.68 5.86 -17.08
CA ASP A 138 -7.75 5.66 -18.06
C ASP A 138 -8.99 4.96 -17.47
N PHE A 139 -8.83 4.29 -16.33
CA PHE A 139 -9.91 3.59 -15.61
C PHE A 139 -10.53 4.43 -14.47
N VAL A 140 -10.17 5.70 -14.36
CA VAL A 140 -10.62 6.57 -13.27
C VAL A 140 -11.39 7.77 -13.82
N ASN A 141 -12.61 8.00 -13.32
CA ASN A 141 -13.47 9.12 -13.76
C ASN A 141 -12.83 10.49 -13.58
N ASN A 142 -12.05 10.67 -12.50
CA ASN A 142 -11.38 11.94 -12.20
C ASN A 142 -9.86 11.74 -12.02
N PRO A 143 -9.09 11.68 -13.11
CA PRO A 143 -7.65 11.44 -13.06
C PRO A 143 -6.87 12.57 -12.36
N ALA A 144 -7.47 13.76 -12.13
CA ALA A 144 -6.86 14.81 -11.33
C ALA A 144 -6.66 14.41 -9.86
N ARG A 145 -7.42 13.43 -9.38
CA ARG A 145 -7.32 12.89 -8.01
C ARG A 145 -6.65 11.51 -7.95
N PHE A 146 -6.11 11.02 -9.06
CA PHE A 146 -5.48 9.71 -9.16
C PHE A 146 -3.96 9.81 -9.29
N LEU A 147 -3.25 8.93 -8.58
CA LEU A 147 -1.80 8.77 -8.65
C LEU A 147 -1.39 7.38 -8.17
N ASN A 148 -0.15 6.98 -8.44
CA ASN A 148 0.40 5.78 -7.84
C ASN A 148 1.14 6.12 -6.53
N ALA A 149 0.96 5.26 -5.53
CA ALA A 149 1.72 5.28 -4.28
C ALA A 149 2.28 3.88 -4.05
N HIS A 150 3.50 3.66 -4.48
CA HIS A 150 4.18 2.36 -4.38
C HIS A 150 4.72 2.17 -2.96
N TRP A 151 4.06 1.32 -2.20
CA TRP A 151 4.47 0.90 -0.88
C TRP A 151 5.40 -0.30 -0.97
N LEU A 152 6.44 -0.31 -0.16
CA LEU A 152 7.32 -1.47 -0.05
C LEU A 152 6.84 -2.39 1.07
N ASN A 153 6.92 -3.69 0.83
CA ASN A 153 6.50 -4.72 1.79
C ASN A 153 7.65 -5.13 2.73
N PRO A 154 7.44 -5.25 4.05
CA PRO A 154 6.18 -5.02 4.77
C PRO A 154 5.87 -3.53 4.97
N ALA A 155 4.62 -3.13 4.64
CA ALA A 155 4.22 -1.72 4.65
C ALA A 155 4.40 -1.06 6.04
N TYR A 156 4.25 -1.80 7.13
CA TYR A 156 4.39 -1.30 8.49
C TYR A 156 5.85 -1.14 8.97
N LEU A 157 6.83 -1.77 8.28
CA LEU A 157 8.26 -1.63 8.59
C LEU A 157 8.96 -0.64 7.68
N ILE A 158 8.72 -0.72 6.37
CA ILE A 158 9.43 0.10 5.40
C ILE A 158 8.87 1.52 5.40
N PRO A 159 9.69 2.55 5.70
CA PRO A 159 9.20 3.93 5.76
C PRO A 159 8.95 4.54 4.37
N LEU A 160 9.64 4.09 3.33
CA LEU A 160 9.53 4.66 1.99
C LEU A 160 8.17 4.37 1.35
N VAL A 161 7.59 5.40 0.72
CA VAL A 161 6.50 5.28 -0.26
C VAL A 161 6.88 6.11 -1.48
N GLU A 162 6.96 5.49 -2.65
CA GLU A 162 7.28 6.17 -3.91
C GLU A 162 5.99 6.69 -4.53
N VAL A 163 5.86 8.02 -4.61
CA VAL A 163 4.65 8.69 -5.10
C VAL A 163 4.86 9.13 -6.54
N SER A 164 4.08 8.56 -7.46
CA SER A 164 4.19 8.84 -8.89
C SER A 164 2.89 9.45 -9.43
N PRO A 165 2.78 10.79 -9.51
CA PRO A 165 1.65 11.45 -10.15
C PRO A 165 1.72 11.30 -11.68
N GLY A 166 0.55 11.19 -12.31
CA GLY A 166 0.40 11.25 -13.77
C GLY A 166 0.34 12.69 -14.30
N PRO A 167 0.33 12.86 -15.63
CA PRO A 167 0.20 14.19 -16.25
C PRO A 167 -1.10 14.92 -15.88
N ALA A 168 -2.19 14.18 -15.67
CA ALA A 168 -3.48 14.73 -15.28
C ALA A 168 -3.64 14.92 -13.76
N THR A 169 -2.76 14.35 -12.96
CA THR A 169 -2.87 14.44 -11.49
C THR A 169 -2.70 15.88 -11.02
N ALA A 170 -3.65 16.38 -10.23
CA ALA A 170 -3.58 17.71 -9.64
C ALA A 170 -2.43 17.81 -8.62
N ARG A 171 -1.81 18.99 -8.54
CA ARG A 171 -0.72 19.24 -7.57
C ARG A 171 -1.19 19.11 -6.14
N GLU A 172 -2.41 19.53 -5.88
CA GLU A 172 -3.09 19.48 -4.58
C GLU A 172 -3.30 18.03 -4.12
N SER A 173 -3.71 17.13 -5.03
CA SER A 173 -3.86 15.69 -4.75
C SER A 173 -2.53 15.05 -4.35
N THR A 174 -1.46 15.37 -5.09
CA THR A 174 -0.11 14.92 -4.76
C THR A 174 0.36 15.46 -3.41
N ALA A 175 0.18 16.76 -3.17
CA ALA A 175 0.63 17.41 -1.93
C ALA A 175 -0.13 16.89 -0.71
N SER A 176 -1.45 16.71 -0.81
CA SER A 176 -2.27 16.18 0.28
C SER A 176 -1.89 14.74 0.64
N LEU A 177 -1.69 13.86 -0.36
CA LEU A 177 -1.23 12.50 -0.11
C LEU A 177 0.16 12.47 0.54
N MET A 178 1.11 13.25 0.02
CA MET A 178 2.46 13.31 0.62
C MET A 178 2.42 13.83 2.06
N THR A 179 1.54 14.77 2.37
CA THR A 179 1.34 15.29 3.74
C THR A 179 0.75 14.20 4.63
N LEU A 180 -0.29 13.51 4.17
CA LEU A 180 -0.91 12.39 4.89
C LEU A 180 0.11 11.29 5.21
N LEU A 181 0.91 10.88 4.22
CA LEU A 181 1.93 9.85 4.40
C LEU A 181 2.99 10.25 5.44
N LYS A 182 3.41 11.53 5.45
CA LYS A 182 4.33 12.04 6.48
C LYS A 182 3.73 11.99 7.88
N HIS A 183 2.44 12.32 8.03
CA HIS A 183 1.74 12.27 9.31
C HIS A 183 1.73 10.87 9.93
N VAL A 184 1.69 9.82 9.10
CA VAL A 184 1.74 8.42 9.58
C VAL A 184 3.16 7.86 9.65
N GLY A 185 4.19 8.73 9.66
CA GLY A 185 5.58 8.34 9.82
C GLY A 185 6.25 7.79 8.55
N LYS A 186 5.60 7.89 7.38
CA LYS A 186 6.21 7.49 6.12
C LYS A 186 7.12 8.59 5.56
N ARG A 187 8.02 8.18 4.68
CA ARG A 187 8.91 9.06 3.91
C ARG A 187 8.52 9.00 2.44
N PRO A 188 7.53 9.79 2.00
CA PRO A 188 7.11 9.80 0.61
C PRO A 188 8.17 10.47 -0.26
N VAL A 189 8.54 9.81 -1.34
CA VAL A 189 9.47 10.32 -2.36
C VAL A 189 8.73 10.43 -3.68
N ARG A 190 8.67 11.64 -4.24
CA ARG A 190 8.05 11.86 -5.54
C ARG A 190 8.97 11.40 -6.66
N CYS A 191 8.45 10.64 -7.60
CA CYS A 191 9.12 10.23 -8.82
C CYS A 191 8.23 10.46 -10.05
N ALA A 192 8.85 10.55 -11.22
CA ALA A 192 8.12 10.65 -12.48
C ALA A 192 7.46 9.31 -12.84
N ALA A 193 6.40 9.38 -13.66
CA ALA A 193 5.74 8.21 -14.22
C ALA A 193 6.66 7.49 -15.23
N ARG A 194 7.53 6.65 -14.71
CA ARG A 194 8.47 5.84 -15.49
C ARG A 194 8.45 4.39 -14.97
N PRO A 195 8.67 3.38 -15.84
CA PRO A 195 8.70 1.98 -15.42
C PRO A 195 9.69 1.73 -14.28
N GLY A 196 9.25 0.97 -13.28
CA GLY A 196 10.11 0.44 -12.21
C GLY A 196 10.44 1.43 -11.09
N TYR A 197 9.76 2.59 -10.99
CA TYR A 197 9.99 3.57 -9.93
C TYR A 197 11.50 3.84 -9.67
N ILE A 198 11.92 4.04 -8.42
CA ILE A 198 13.33 4.21 -8.04
C ILE A 198 13.89 2.90 -7.51
N VAL A 199 13.29 2.38 -6.42
CA VAL A 199 13.85 1.21 -5.69
C VAL A 199 13.81 -0.07 -6.53
N PRO A 200 12.69 -0.50 -7.14
CA PRO A 200 12.69 -1.71 -7.95
C PRO A 200 13.65 -1.65 -9.14
N ARG A 201 13.81 -0.45 -9.73
CA ARG A 201 14.74 -0.24 -10.85
C ARG A 201 16.20 -0.38 -10.43
N LEU A 202 16.57 0.18 -9.27
CA LEU A 202 17.92 0.02 -8.71
C LEU A 202 18.18 -1.41 -8.28
N GLN A 203 17.19 -2.07 -7.66
CA GLN A 203 17.30 -3.48 -7.28
C GLN A 203 17.49 -4.38 -8.50
N ALA A 204 16.73 -4.18 -9.57
CA ALA A 204 16.91 -4.95 -10.81
C ALA A 204 18.31 -4.80 -11.41
N ALA A 205 18.86 -3.57 -11.40
CA ALA A 205 20.22 -3.33 -11.87
C ALA A 205 21.27 -4.05 -10.99
N ALA A 206 21.11 -3.95 -9.65
CA ALA A 206 22.01 -4.64 -8.72
C ALA A 206 21.93 -6.16 -8.82
N MET A 207 20.72 -6.70 -8.99
CA MET A 207 20.52 -8.15 -9.18
C MET A 207 21.16 -8.66 -10.48
N ASN A 208 21.01 -7.90 -11.58
CA ASN A 208 21.66 -8.25 -12.85
C ASN A 208 23.18 -8.26 -12.73
N GLU A 209 23.75 -7.27 -12.01
CA GLU A 209 25.18 -7.22 -11.76
C GLU A 209 25.65 -8.39 -10.87
N ALA A 210 24.89 -8.73 -9.83
CA ALA A 210 25.17 -9.89 -8.99
C ALA A 210 25.25 -11.20 -9.81
N VAL A 211 24.34 -11.39 -10.79
CA VAL A 211 24.37 -12.55 -11.69
C VAL A 211 25.66 -12.55 -12.51
N ARG A 212 26.06 -11.41 -13.07
CA ARG A 212 27.32 -11.28 -13.84
C ARG A 212 28.55 -11.62 -12.99
N MET A 213 28.58 -11.16 -11.74
CA MET A 213 29.67 -11.49 -10.80
C MET A 213 29.80 -13.00 -10.58
N VAL A 214 28.67 -13.73 -10.53
CA VAL A 214 28.71 -15.20 -10.45
C VAL A 214 29.24 -15.80 -11.74
N GLU A 215 28.80 -15.33 -12.92
CA GLU A 215 29.26 -15.80 -14.23
C GLU A 215 30.77 -15.57 -14.44
N GLU A 216 31.30 -14.46 -13.94
CA GLU A 216 32.71 -14.07 -13.98
C GLU A 216 33.57 -14.80 -12.92
N GLY A 217 32.94 -15.56 -12.01
CA GLY A 217 33.64 -16.27 -10.94
C GLY A 217 34.19 -15.37 -9.84
N VAL A 218 33.62 -14.17 -9.64
CA VAL A 218 34.04 -13.23 -8.59
C VAL A 218 33.75 -13.81 -7.21
N ALA A 219 32.55 -14.39 -7.01
CA ALA A 219 32.16 -15.06 -5.78
C ALA A 219 30.94 -15.97 -6.03
N SER A 220 30.63 -16.85 -5.09
CA SER A 220 29.41 -17.64 -5.13
C SER A 220 28.16 -16.79 -4.86
N PRO A 221 26.95 -17.23 -5.29
CA PRO A 221 25.72 -16.53 -4.98
C PRO A 221 25.53 -16.24 -3.49
N ALA A 222 25.87 -17.20 -2.62
CA ALA A 222 25.73 -17.04 -1.17
C ALA A 222 26.68 -15.97 -0.60
N GLU A 223 27.91 -15.87 -1.11
CA GLU A 223 28.88 -14.85 -0.70
C GLU A 223 28.45 -13.45 -1.17
N ILE A 224 27.89 -13.34 -2.38
CA ILE A 224 27.36 -12.08 -2.89
C ILE A 224 26.17 -11.63 -2.05
N ASP A 225 25.22 -12.52 -1.74
CA ASP A 225 24.06 -12.23 -0.90
C ASP A 225 24.50 -11.77 0.50
N GLU A 226 25.49 -12.44 1.10
CA GLU A 226 26.04 -12.04 2.41
C GLU A 226 26.69 -10.66 2.33
N ALA A 227 27.51 -10.40 1.31
CA ALA A 227 28.18 -9.12 1.12
C ALA A 227 27.17 -7.97 0.94
N VAL A 228 26.09 -8.19 0.17
CA VAL A 228 25.00 -7.22 0.01
C VAL A 228 24.28 -6.99 1.34
N ARG A 229 23.90 -8.08 2.04
CA ARG A 229 23.14 -8.04 3.29
C ARG A 229 23.88 -7.29 4.39
N VAL A 230 25.17 -7.59 4.60
CA VAL A 230 25.97 -6.99 5.71
C VAL A 230 26.75 -5.75 5.29
N GLY A 231 27.00 -5.56 4.00
CA GLY A 231 27.77 -4.45 3.45
C GLY A 231 26.93 -3.17 3.30
N PHE A 232 25.96 -3.18 2.40
CA PHE A 232 25.14 -1.99 2.15
C PHE A 232 23.63 -2.18 2.35
N GLY A 233 23.13 -3.40 2.47
CA GLY A 233 21.72 -3.66 2.71
C GLY A 233 21.22 -3.25 4.10
N ILE A 234 22.11 -3.08 5.07
CA ILE A 234 21.80 -2.68 6.46
C ILE A 234 21.83 -1.16 6.66
N ARG A 235 22.33 -0.39 5.72
CA ARG A 235 22.53 1.07 5.84
C ARG A 235 21.35 1.91 5.48
#